data_189ccaf6c0602f78c1b3dbd60957009c
#
_entry.id   189ccaf6c0602f78c1b3dbd60957009c
#
_cell.length_a   1.000
_cell.length_b   1.000
_cell.length_c   1.000
_cell.angle_alpha   90.00
_cell.angle_beta   90.00
_cell.angle_gamma   90.00
#
_symmetry.space_group_name_H-M   'P 1'
#
loop_
_entity.id
_entity.type
_entity.pdbx_description
1 polymer ?
#
loop_
_entity_poly.entity_id
_entity_poly.type
_entity_poly.pdbx_seq_one_letter_code
_entity_poly.pdbx_strand_id
1 'polypeptide(L)'
;LYNSSGQLASGTVLDRDGDVLSEVVDGQRTYYDNATVRKATLHAVGDLQGNIGTGALNAFADKLTGYSLLNGAFGAQRGNDLYLTIDARYNYTAYEALGGKSGTVAVYNYETGEILCMVSAPSYDPLNVPEDITTNDRYKGAYLNRFLSSTFTPGSVYKTVTLAAALEDIPDLADRTWTCSGSVQMGDETIIC
;
A
#
# COMPACT_ATOMS: atom_id res chain seq x y z
N LEU A 1 -12.66 -17.52 -8.30
CA LEU A 1 -13.47 -18.44 -9.11
C LEU A 1 -12.71 -19.73 -9.31
N TYR A 2 -13.43 -20.85 -9.28
CA TYR A 2 -12.87 -22.18 -9.53
C TYR A 2 -13.33 -22.65 -10.91
N ASN A 3 -12.44 -23.34 -11.63
CA ASN A 3 -12.77 -23.99 -12.90
C ASN A 3 -13.63 -25.25 -12.68
N SER A 4 -14.04 -25.89 -13.77
CA SER A 4 -14.84 -27.13 -13.72
C SER A 4 -14.16 -28.30 -12.98
N SER A 5 -12.85 -28.23 -12.81
CA SER A 5 -12.03 -29.23 -12.08
C SER A 5 -11.84 -28.85 -10.60
N GLY A 6 -12.47 -27.77 -10.12
CA GLY A 6 -12.33 -27.30 -8.75
C GLY A 6 -11.00 -26.58 -8.45
N GLN A 7 -10.24 -26.22 -9.49
CA GLN A 7 -8.97 -25.49 -9.35
C GLN A 7 -9.21 -23.99 -9.47
N LEU A 8 -8.43 -23.18 -8.74
CA LEU A 8 -8.51 -21.72 -8.81
C LEU A 8 -8.15 -21.25 -10.23
N ALA A 9 -9.09 -20.56 -10.88
CA ALA A 9 -8.88 -19.90 -12.16
C ALA A 9 -8.74 -18.40 -11.95
N SER A 10 -7.51 -17.92 -11.93
CA SER A 10 -7.19 -16.51 -11.74
C SER A 10 -5.83 -16.20 -12.36
N GLY A 11 -5.68 -15.01 -12.88
CA GLY A 11 -4.45 -14.57 -13.52
C GLY A 11 -3.31 -14.23 -12.57
N THR A 12 -2.24 -13.74 -13.16
CA THR A 12 -0.99 -13.37 -12.51
C THR A 12 -1.01 -11.89 -12.13
N VAL A 13 -0.50 -11.56 -10.96
CA VAL A 13 -0.19 -10.19 -10.54
C VAL A 13 1.31 -9.99 -10.68
N LEU A 14 1.70 -9.01 -11.48
CA LEU A 14 3.09 -8.67 -11.77
C LEU A 14 3.38 -7.25 -11.28
N ASP A 15 4.64 -6.99 -10.98
CA ASP A 15 5.12 -5.63 -10.77
C ASP A 15 5.35 -4.90 -12.10
N ARG A 16 5.85 -3.67 -12.05
CA ARG A 16 6.10 -2.84 -13.23
C ARG A 16 7.14 -3.40 -14.20
N ASP A 17 8.09 -4.19 -13.70
CA ASP A 17 9.18 -4.79 -14.48
C ASP A 17 8.83 -6.21 -14.99
N GLY A 18 7.66 -6.73 -14.60
CA GLY A 18 7.19 -8.06 -14.95
C GLY A 18 7.59 -9.16 -13.97
N ASP A 19 8.10 -8.79 -12.80
CA ASP A 19 8.35 -9.75 -11.72
C ASP A 19 7.03 -10.27 -11.16
N VAL A 20 6.89 -11.59 -11.05
CA VAL A 20 5.68 -12.24 -10.57
C VAL A 20 5.53 -12.03 -9.06
N LEU A 21 4.55 -11.24 -8.66
CA LEU A 21 4.21 -11.02 -7.24
C LEU A 21 3.26 -12.10 -6.71
N SER A 22 2.36 -12.58 -7.55
CA SER A 22 1.45 -13.68 -7.22
C SER A 22 0.87 -14.31 -8.48
N GLU A 23 0.84 -15.64 -8.55
CA GLU A 23 0.29 -16.42 -9.65
C GLU A 23 -0.44 -17.67 -9.16
N VAL A 24 -1.13 -18.35 -10.06
CA VAL A 24 -1.74 -19.65 -9.77
C VAL A 24 -0.93 -20.75 -10.43
N VAL A 25 -0.37 -21.65 -9.62
CA VAL A 25 0.36 -22.84 -10.03
C VAL A 25 -0.40 -24.07 -9.52
N ASP A 26 -0.71 -25.00 -10.40
CA ASP A 26 -1.45 -26.24 -10.08
C ASP A 26 -2.77 -25.99 -9.32
N GLY A 27 -3.46 -24.90 -9.67
CA GLY A 27 -4.74 -24.53 -9.08
C GLY A 27 -4.64 -23.92 -7.68
N GLN A 28 -3.44 -23.60 -7.22
CA GLN A 28 -3.18 -22.93 -5.95
C GLN A 28 -2.50 -21.60 -6.18
N ARG A 29 -2.89 -20.58 -5.40
CA ARG A 29 -2.24 -19.27 -5.44
C ARG A 29 -0.90 -19.32 -4.76
N THR A 30 0.13 -18.88 -5.45
CA THR A 30 1.49 -18.71 -4.94
C THR A 30 1.85 -17.22 -4.91
N TYR A 31 2.96 -16.91 -4.26
CA TYR A 31 3.48 -15.55 -4.13
C TYR A 31 4.98 -15.56 -4.41
N TYR A 32 5.57 -14.36 -4.50
CA TYR A 32 7.01 -14.16 -4.71
C TYR A 32 7.86 -15.04 -3.78
N ASP A 33 8.98 -15.58 -4.25
CA ASP A 33 9.81 -16.54 -3.49
C ASP A 33 10.36 -15.97 -2.18
N ASN A 34 10.77 -14.70 -2.17
CA ASN A 34 11.35 -14.06 -1.00
C ASN A 34 10.25 -13.62 -0.02
N ALA A 35 10.31 -14.12 1.23
CA ALA A 35 9.33 -13.83 2.28
C ALA A 35 9.25 -12.32 2.65
N THR A 36 10.37 -11.59 2.59
CA THR A 36 10.37 -10.15 2.87
C THR A 36 9.66 -9.38 1.76
N VAL A 37 9.88 -9.75 0.49
CA VAL A 37 9.15 -9.17 -0.65
C VAL A 37 7.65 -9.44 -0.51
N ARG A 38 7.25 -10.67 -0.16
CA ARG A 38 5.83 -11.01 0.10
C ARG A 38 5.20 -10.10 1.15
N LYS A 39 5.90 -9.88 2.27
CA LYS A 39 5.44 -8.96 3.33
C LYS A 39 5.39 -7.51 2.86
N ALA A 40 6.39 -7.08 2.09
CA ALA A 40 6.51 -5.73 1.60
C ALA A 40 5.41 -5.37 0.58
N THR A 41 5.02 -6.33 -0.26
CA THR A 41 4.02 -6.13 -1.32
C THR A 41 2.61 -6.57 -0.92
N LEU A 42 2.44 -7.15 0.28
CA LEU A 42 1.19 -7.77 0.73
C LEU A 42 -0.03 -6.85 0.55
N HIS A 43 0.07 -5.60 0.98
CA HIS A 43 -1.07 -4.68 0.94
C HIS A 43 -1.41 -4.18 -0.46
N ALA A 44 -0.45 -4.27 -1.40
CA ALA A 44 -0.68 -3.99 -2.81
C ALA A 44 -1.28 -5.21 -3.53
N VAL A 45 -0.78 -6.40 -3.23
CA VAL A 45 -1.21 -7.65 -3.88
C VAL A 45 -2.50 -8.18 -3.24
N GLY A 46 -2.56 -8.27 -1.92
CA GLY A 46 -3.65 -8.91 -1.17
C GLY A 46 -3.28 -10.29 -0.65
N ASP A 47 -4.10 -10.80 0.26
CA ASP A 47 -3.97 -12.12 0.86
C ASP A 47 -4.94 -13.15 0.27
N LEU A 48 -4.72 -14.42 0.59
CA LEU A 48 -5.53 -15.54 0.10
C LEU A 48 -6.98 -15.50 0.59
N GLN A 49 -7.21 -14.96 1.78
CA GLN A 49 -8.53 -14.93 2.44
C GLN A 49 -9.32 -13.68 2.07
N GLY A 50 -8.71 -12.70 1.38
CA GLY A 50 -9.37 -11.44 1.02
C GLY A 50 -9.53 -10.47 2.19
N ASN A 51 -8.78 -10.63 3.28
CA ASN A 51 -8.82 -9.71 4.43
C ASN A 51 -8.33 -8.31 4.06
N ILE A 52 -7.43 -8.22 3.08
CA ILE A 52 -6.91 -6.94 2.55
C ILE A 52 -7.76 -6.52 1.36
N GLY A 53 -8.91 -5.88 1.62
CA GLY A 53 -9.89 -5.51 0.60
C GLY A 53 -9.36 -4.58 -0.50
N THR A 54 -8.33 -3.79 -0.21
CA THR A 54 -7.67 -2.87 -1.16
C THR A 54 -6.59 -3.54 -2.02
N GLY A 55 -6.23 -4.79 -1.72
CA GLY A 55 -5.23 -5.52 -2.49
C GLY A 55 -5.74 -5.90 -3.89
N ALA A 56 -4.80 -6.02 -4.83
CA ALA A 56 -5.11 -6.27 -6.25
C ALA A 56 -5.94 -7.53 -6.47
N LEU A 57 -5.68 -8.60 -5.70
CA LEU A 57 -6.43 -9.85 -5.79
C LEU A 57 -7.93 -9.67 -5.51
N ASN A 58 -8.29 -8.71 -4.69
CA ASN A 58 -9.67 -8.42 -4.32
C ASN A 58 -10.25 -7.28 -5.19
N ALA A 59 -9.52 -6.18 -5.31
CA ALA A 59 -9.96 -4.99 -6.03
C ALA A 59 -10.14 -5.23 -7.55
N PHE A 60 -9.37 -6.15 -8.13
CA PHE A 60 -9.41 -6.51 -9.55
C PHE A 60 -9.77 -7.98 -9.79
N ALA A 61 -10.53 -8.59 -8.88
CA ALA A 61 -10.89 -10.00 -8.95
C ALA A 61 -11.62 -10.34 -10.28
N ASP A 62 -12.49 -9.47 -10.75
CA ASP A 62 -13.21 -9.61 -12.03
C ASP A 62 -12.25 -9.61 -13.22
N LYS A 63 -11.22 -8.76 -13.20
CA LYS A 63 -10.20 -8.69 -14.26
C LYS A 63 -9.32 -9.93 -14.25
N LEU A 64 -8.82 -10.30 -13.07
CA LEU A 64 -7.96 -11.46 -12.88
C LEU A 64 -8.64 -12.78 -13.29
N THR A 65 -9.96 -12.89 -13.09
CA THR A 65 -10.70 -14.11 -13.47
C THR A 65 -11.10 -14.14 -14.94
N GLY A 66 -10.98 -13.03 -15.68
CA GLY A 66 -11.38 -12.96 -17.07
C GLY A 66 -12.88 -13.15 -17.28
N TYR A 67 -13.70 -12.89 -16.26
CA TYR A 67 -15.15 -13.01 -16.35
C TYR A 67 -15.74 -11.93 -17.28
N SER A 68 -16.55 -12.34 -18.23
CA SER A 68 -17.32 -11.44 -19.09
C SER A 68 -18.81 -11.72 -18.91
N LEU A 69 -19.62 -10.67 -18.74
CA LEU A 69 -21.07 -10.78 -18.67
C LEU A 69 -21.69 -11.41 -19.92
N LEU A 70 -21.05 -11.26 -21.09
CA LEU A 70 -21.53 -11.79 -22.36
C LEU A 70 -21.08 -13.24 -22.61
N ASN A 71 -19.86 -13.60 -22.16
CA ASN A 71 -19.24 -14.88 -22.46
C ASN A 71 -19.12 -15.80 -21.22
N GLY A 72 -19.53 -15.31 -20.04
CA GLY A 72 -19.33 -16.03 -18.78
C GLY A 72 -17.85 -16.30 -18.50
N ALA A 73 -17.59 -17.41 -17.81
CA ALA A 73 -16.24 -17.94 -17.58
C ALA A 73 -15.76 -18.87 -18.71
N PHE A 74 -16.46 -18.87 -19.84
CA PHE A 74 -16.15 -19.74 -20.97
C PHE A 74 -14.86 -19.30 -21.66
N GLY A 75 -13.83 -20.13 -21.56
CA GLY A 75 -12.56 -19.98 -22.26
C GLY A 75 -11.38 -19.48 -21.43
N ALA A 76 -11.59 -18.99 -20.21
CA ALA A 76 -10.51 -18.57 -19.31
C ALA A 76 -10.00 -19.76 -18.50
N GLN A 77 -9.23 -20.64 -19.11
CA GLN A 77 -8.46 -21.65 -18.35
C GLN A 77 -7.39 -21.01 -17.46
N ARG A 78 -6.95 -19.82 -17.84
CA ARG A 78 -6.00 -18.94 -17.14
C ARG A 78 -6.58 -17.53 -17.16
N GLY A 79 -6.70 -16.87 -16.03
CA GLY A 79 -7.18 -15.48 -15.97
C GLY A 79 -6.25 -14.49 -16.69
N ASN A 80 -6.57 -13.21 -16.63
CA ASN A 80 -5.76 -12.15 -17.23
C ASN A 80 -4.61 -11.75 -16.31
N ASP A 81 -3.47 -11.38 -16.88
CA ASP A 81 -2.36 -10.82 -16.15
C ASP A 81 -2.65 -9.35 -15.79
N LEU A 82 -2.30 -8.99 -14.56
CA LEU A 82 -2.45 -7.65 -13.99
C LEU A 82 -1.08 -7.07 -13.66
N TYR A 83 -0.69 -6.01 -14.34
CA TYR A 83 0.53 -5.28 -14.06
C TYR A 83 0.24 -4.14 -13.09
N LEU A 84 0.93 -4.13 -11.95
CA LEU A 84 0.93 -3.04 -10.99
C LEU A 84 2.07 -2.06 -11.33
N THR A 85 1.92 -0.81 -10.94
CA THR A 85 2.97 0.19 -11.13
C THR A 85 4.06 0.14 -10.06
N ILE A 86 3.88 -0.65 -8.99
CA ILE A 86 4.88 -0.81 -7.93
C ILE A 86 6.10 -1.58 -8.43
N ASP A 87 7.27 -1.29 -7.83
CA ASP A 87 8.52 -2.03 -8.01
C ASP A 87 8.79 -2.86 -6.74
N ALA A 88 8.95 -4.16 -6.89
CA ALA A 88 9.19 -5.09 -5.78
C ALA A 88 10.44 -4.73 -4.96
N ARG A 89 11.50 -4.21 -5.61
CA ARG A 89 12.76 -3.81 -4.96
C ARG A 89 12.58 -2.56 -4.11
N TYR A 90 11.79 -1.58 -4.58
CA TYR A 90 11.47 -0.38 -3.81
C TYR A 90 10.63 -0.74 -2.59
N ASN A 91 9.64 -1.61 -2.76
CA ASN A 91 8.82 -2.10 -1.66
C ASN A 91 9.66 -2.87 -0.63
N TYR A 92 10.57 -3.76 -1.08
CA TYR A 92 11.51 -4.46 -0.21
C TYR A 92 12.35 -3.47 0.62
N THR A 93 12.99 -2.50 -0.04
CA THR A 93 13.85 -1.52 0.62
C THR A 93 13.07 -0.67 1.63
N ALA A 94 11.87 -0.23 1.27
CA ALA A 94 11.00 0.55 2.15
C ALA A 94 10.53 -0.25 3.37
N TYR A 95 10.22 -1.54 3.18
CA TYR A 95 9.81 -2.42 4.27
C TYR A 95 10.95 -2.65 5.27
N GLU A 96 12.16 -2.92 4.78
CA GLU A 96 13.36 -3.05 5.62
C GLU A 96 13.66 -1.74 6.39
N ALA A 97 13.52 -0.59 5.72
CA ALA A 97 13.73 0.73 6.34
C ALA A 97 12.73 1.05 7.47
N LEU A 98 11.51 0.50 7.42
CA LEU A 98 10.56 0.62 8.53
C LEU A 98 11.06 -0.08 9.80
N GLY A 99 11.93 -1.09 9.68
CA GLY A 99 12.62 -1.71 10.81
C GLY A 99 11.67 -2.27 11.87
N GLY A 100 10.51 -2.82 11.48
CA GLY A 100 9.49 -3.34 12.37
C GLY A 100 8.60 -2.29 13.04
N LYS A 101 8.74 -1.01 12.69
CA LYS A 101 7.82 0.06 13.13
C LYS A 101 6.50 -0.01 12.37
N SER A 102 5.40 0.34 13.05
CA SER A 102 4.11 0.53 12.40
C SER A 102 4.09 1.84 11.61
N GLY A 103 3.61 1.79 10.39
CA GLY A 103 3.54 2.96 9.51
C GLY A 103 3.33 2.60 8.06
N THR A 104 3.56 3.57 7.19
CA THR A 104 3.50 3.37 5.74
C THR A 104 4.62 4.14 5.05
N VAL A 105 5.11 3.58 3.95
CA VAL A 105 6.00 4.25 3.00
C VAL A 105 5.36 4.18 1.63
N ALA A 106 5.19 5.32 0.99
CA ALA A 106 4.70 5.40 -0.38
C ALA A 106 5.58 6.33 -1.21
N VAL A 107 5.83 5.93 -2.44
CA VAL A 107 6.50 6.74 -3.45
C VAL A 107 5.62 6.72 -4.69
N TYR A 108 5.28 7.88 -5.19
CA TYR A 108 4.50 8.00 -6.41
C TYR A 108 5.09 9.08 -7.33
N ASN A 109 4.86 8.91 -8.61
CA ASN A 109 5.20 9.92 -9.60
C ASN A 109 4.07 10.97 -9.62
N TYR A 110 4.37 12.20 -9.23
CA TYR A 110 3.37 13.27 -9.13
C TYR A 110 2.84 13.73 -10.50
N GLU A 111 3.57 13.46 -11.59
CA GLU A 111 3.19 13.83 -12.95
C GLU A 111 2.25 12.78 -13.58
N THR A 112 2.54 11.48 -13.36
CA THR A 112 1.79 10.38 -13.97
C THR A 112 0.75 9.77 -13.03
N GLY A 113 0.90 9.96 -11.72
CA GLY A 113 0.08 9.31 -10.70
C GLY A 113 0.46 7.85 -10.41
N GLU A 114 1.48 7.31 -11.07
CA GLU A 114 1.94 5.94 -10.82
C GLU A 114 2.48 5.78 -9.40
N ILE A 115 2.00 4.76 -8.70
CA ILE A 115 2.50 4.39 -7.38
C ILE A 115 3.67 3.41 -7.58
N LEU A 116 4.89 3.85 -7.25
CA LEU A 116 6.12 3.06 -7.42
C LEU A 116 6.43 2.21 -6.19
N CYS A 117 5.98 2.65 -5.02
CA CYS A 117 6.14 1.94 -3.75
C CYS A 117 4.91 2.18 -2.89
N MET A 118 4.37 1.10 -2.29
CA MET A 118 3.26 1.16 -1.36
C MET A 118 3.41 0.07 -0.31
N VAL A 119 4.03 0.43 0.80
CA VAL A 119 4.30 -0.47 1.92
C VAL A 119 3.48 -0.05 3.13
N SER A 120 2.86 -1.02 3.79
CA SER A 120 2.22 -0.83 5.10
C SER A 120 2.77 -1.82 6.11
N ALA A 121 2.96 -1.37 7.35
CA ALA A 121 3.37 -2.20 8.48
C ALA A 121 2.47 -1.90 9.70
N PRO A 122 2.17 -2.92 10.54
CA PRO A 122 2.65 -4.29 10.45
C PRO A 122 2.11 -5.04 9.23
N SER A 123 2.86 -6.02 8.79
CA SER A 123 2.54 -6.90 7.68
C SER A 123 2.86 -8.35 8.08
N TYR A 124 2.44 -9.30 7.27
CA TYR A 124 2.68 -10.72 7.49
C TYR A 124 2.98 -11.44 6.16
N ASP A 125 3.50 -12.65 6.27
CA ASP A 125 3.72 -13.50 5.10
C ASP A 125 2.41 -14.21 4.72
N PRO A 126 1.83 -13.97 3.52
CA PRO A 126 0.57 -14.60 3.12
C PRO A 126 0.65 -16.14 3.01
N LEU A 127 1.85 -16.71 2.90
CA LEU A 127 2.06 -18.15 2.90
C LEU A 127 2.25 -18.74 4.30
N ASN A 128 2.54 -17.89 5.31
CA ASN A 128 2.74 -18.29 6.70
C ASN A 128 2.03 -17.28 7.62
N VAL A 129 0.71 -17.25 7.54
CA VAL A 129 -0.11 -16.35 8.37
C VAL A 129 0.04 -16.74 9.84
N PRO A 130 0.43 -15.81 10.74
CA PRO A 130 0.54 -16.11 12.16
C PRO A 130 -0.81 -16.55 12.75
N GLU A 131 -0.82 -17.60 13.55
CA GLU A 131 -2.05 -18.11 14.19
C GLU A 131 -2.68 -17.06 15.13
N ASP A 132 -1.85 -16.22 15.74
CA ASP A 132 -2.24 -15.17 16.67
C ASP A 132 -2.44 -13.78 16.03
N ILE A 133 -2.54 -13.69 14.69
CA ILE A 133 -2.60 -12.43 13.96
C ILE A 133 -3.73 -11.49 14.41
N THR A 134 -4.82 -12.05 14.92
CA THR A 134 -5.98 -11.28 15.39
C THR A 134 -5.92 -10.90 16.87
N THR A 135 -5.06 -11.56 17.65
CA THR A 135 -5.00 -11.40 19.11
C THR A 135 -3.70 -10.77 19.59
N ASN A 136 -2.66 -10.79 18.78
CA ASN A 136 -1.35 -10.25 19.11
C ASN A 136 -1.23 -8.79 18.66
N ASP A 137 -0.99 -7.89 19.61
CA ASP A 137 -0.86 -6.46 19.37
C ASP A 137 0.23 -6.09 18.34
N ARG A 138 1.22 -6.96 18.15
CA ARG A 138 2.25 -6.79 17.10
C ARG A 138 1.63 -6.70 15.70
N TYR A 139 0.50 -7.37 15.47
CA TYR A 139 -0.20 -7.39 14.19
C TYR A 139 -1.41 -6.46 14.13
N LYS A 140 -1.59 -5.58 15.11
CA LYS A 140 -2.71 -4.63 15.14
C LYS A 140 -2.77 -3.77 13.88
N GLY A 141 -3.80 -3.98 13.09
CA GLY A 141 -3.99 -3.31 11.80
C GLY A 141 -3.17 -3.92 10.65
N ALA A 142 -2.75 -5.20 10.75
CA ALA A 142 -2.02 -5.90 9.70
C ALA A 142 -2.82 -6.08 8.40
N TYR A 143 -4.15 -6.03 8.46
CA TYR A 143 -5.02 -6.07 7.27
C TYR A 143 -5.27 -4.68 6.66
N LEU A 144 -4.83 -3.61 7.32
CA LEU A 144 -5.10 -2.24 6.89
C LEU A 144 -4.01 -1.75 5.94
N ASN A 145 -4.39 -1.40 4.71
CA ASN A 145 -3.52 -0.62 3.85
C ASN A 145 -3.49 0.83 4.37
N ARG A 146 -2.44 1.15 5.11
CA ARG A 146 -2.33 2.46 5.79
C ARG A 146 -2.18 3.62 4.83
N PHE A 147 -1.60 3.39 3.67
CA PHE A 147 -1.48 4.44 2.65
C PHE A 147 -2.85 4.85 2.09
N LEU A 148 -3.72 3.87 1.81
CA LEU A 148 -5.02 4.13 1.20
C LEU A 148 -6.13 4.42 2.20
N SER A 149 -6.02 3.92 3.44
CA SER A 149 -7.15 3.86 4.37
C SER A 149 -6.88 4.43 5.76
N SER A 150 -5.66 4.92 6.06
CA SER A 150 -5.36 5.55 7.34
C SER A 150 -5.31 7.06 7.25
N THR A 151 -5.65 7.69 8.36
CA THR A 151 -5.41 9.12 8.59
C THR A 151 -4.28 9.29 9.60
N PHE A 152 -3.47 10.32 9.43
CA PHE A 152 -2.34 10.64 10.29
C PHE A 152 -2.41 12.08 10.73
N THR A 153 -2.00 12.35 11.97
CA THR A 153 -1.79 13.73 12.42
C THR A 153 -0.58 14.29 11.66
N PRO A 154 -0.77 15.33 10.84
CA PRO A 154 0.29 15.79 9.93
C PRO A 154 1.48 16.42 10.64
N GLY A 155 1.30 16.94 11.85
CA GLY A 155 2.36 17.63 12.59
C GLY A 155 2.96 18.78 11.78
N SER A 156 4.29 18.90 11.79
CA SER A 156 5.01 19.98 11.09
C SER A 156 4.88 19.97 9.57
N VAL A 157 4.46 18.87 8.96
CA VAL A 157 4.19 18.81 7.52
C VAL A 157 3.04 19.76 7.14
N TYR A 158 2.08 19.99 8.05
CA TYR A 158 0.97 20.90 7.82
C TYR A 158 1.39 22.38 7.73
N LYS A 159 2.61 22.72 8.16
CA LYS A 159 3.16 24.09 8.03
C LYS A 159 3.28 24.53 6.57
N THR A 160 3.41 23.61 5.63
CA THR A 160 3.40 23.94 4.20
C THR A 160 2.04 24.50 3.75
N VAL A 161 0.95 23.92 4.24
CA VAL A 161 -0.42 24.40 3.99
C VAL A 161 -0.63 25.78 4.66
N THR A 162 -0.19 25.90 5.92
CA THR A 162 -0.28 27.19 6.65
C THR A 162 0.51 28.28 5.96
N LEU A 163 1.72 27.96 5.44
CA LEU A 163 2.54 28.92 4.72
C LEU A 163 1.88 29.33 3.40
N ALA A 164 1.31 28.39 2.64
CA ALA A 164 0.61 28.68 1.40
C ALA A 164 -0.55 29.66 1.64
N ALA A 165 -1.41 29.37 2.62
CA ALA A 165 -2.50 30.26 3.00
C ALA A 165 -2.00 31.65 3.46
N ALA A 166 -0.94 31.68 4.25
CA ALA A 166 -0.36 32.94 4.71
C ALA A 166 0.22 33.79 3.56
N LEU A 167 0.79 33.15 2.52
CA LEU A 167 1.27 33.85 1.32
C LEU A 167 0.13 34.43 0.47
N GLU A 168 -1.04 33.79 0.49
CA GLU A 168 -2.24 34.30 -0.20
C GLU A 168 -2.88 35.47 0.55
N ASP A 169 -2.95 35.40 1.88
CA ASP A 169 -3.71 36.36 2.69
C ASP A 169 -2.88 37.54 3.21
N ILE A 170 -1.56 37.41 3.30
CA ILE A 170 -0.69 38.43 3.90
C ILE A 170 0.20 39.00 2.83
N PRO A 171 -0.07 40.28 2.38
CA PRO A 171 0.82 40.99 1.47
C PRO A 171 2.23 41.11 2.05
N ASP A 172 3.23 41.04 1.19
CA ASP A 172 4.65 41.19 1.53
C ASP A 172 5.21 40.13 2.50
N LEU A 173 4.51 39.00 2.72
CA LEU A 173 4.96 37.95 3.65
C LEU A 173 6.36 37.43 3.26
N ALA A 174 6.61 37.28 1.97
CA ALA A 174 7.88 36.80 1.43
C ALA A 174 9.08 37.72 1.74
N ASP A 175 8.83 39.03 1.93
CA ASP A 175 9.84 40.02 2.20
C ASP A 175 10.04 40.24 3.72
N ARG A 176 9.22 39.65 4.57
CA ARG A 176 9.31 39.80 6.01
C ARG A 176 10.38 38.89 6.60
N THR A 177 11.04 39.40 7.60
CA THR A 177 12.02 38.63 8.39
C THR A 177 11.61 38.58 9.86
N TRP A 178 11.86 37.44 10.47
CA TRP A 178 11.59 37.20 11.90
C TRP A 178 12.85 36.72 12.60
N THR A 179 13.04 37.15 13.84
CA THR A 179 14.08 36.62 14.69
C THR A 179 13.45 35.55 15.59
N CYS A 180 13.93 34.29 15.48
CA CYS A 180 13.49 33.24 16.37
C CYS A 180 14.20 33.36 17.72
N SER A 181 13.42 33.49 18.80
CA SER A 181 13.93 33.50 20.18
C SER A 181 13.93 32.13 20.86
N GLY A 182 13.63 31.05 20.10
CA GLY A 182 13.54 29.69 20.59
C GLY A 182 12.16 29.31 21.12
N SER A 183 11.30 30.27 21.42
CA SER A 183 9.92 30.05 21.84
C SER A 183 9.04 31.26 21.61
N VAL A 184 7.72 31.03 21.53
CA VAL A 184 6.71 32.10 21.48
C VAL A 184 5.57 31.75 22.42
N GLN A 185 5.10 32.75 23.18
CA GLN A 185 3.92 32.61 24.03
C GLN A 185 2.65 32.86 23.21
N MET A 186 1.73 31.93 23.22
CA MET A 186 0.42 32.05 22.57
C MET A 186 -0.70 31.77 23.61
N GLY A 187 -1.27 32.82 24.16
CA GLY A 187 -2.21 32.67 25.27
C GLY A 187 -1.50 32.06 26.48
N ASP A 188 -2.06 30.99 27.02
CA ASP A 188 -1.53 30.27 28.17
C ASP A 188 -0.49 29.19 27.79
N GLU A 189 -0.24 28.97 26.49
CA GLU A 189 0.70 27.96 26.00
C GLU A 189 2.00 28.57 25.47
N THR A 190 3.12 27.86 25.69
CA THR A 190 4.43 28.22 25.13
C THR A 190 4.77 27.23 24.01
N ILE A 191 4.91 27.73 22.77
CA ILE A 191 5.36 26.97 21.63
C ILE A 191 6.87 27.09 21.53
N ILE A 192 7.56 25.96 21.52
CA ILE A 192 9.03 25.86 21.41
C ILE A 192 9.37 25.54 19.94
N CYS A 193 10.40 26.22 19.41
CA CYS A 193 10.90 26.00 18.05
C CYS A 193 11.68 24.70 17.93
#